data_16e0d89b85803ff75aeb6e1cbe7535d3
#
_entry.id   16e0d89b85803ff75aeb6e1cbe7535d3
#
_cell.length_a   1.000
_cell.length_b   1.000
_cell.length_c   1.000
_cell.angle_alpha   90.00
_cell.angle_beta   90.00
_cell.angle_gamma   90.00
#
_symmetry.space_group_name_H-M   'P 1'
#
loop_
_entity.id
_entity.type
_entity.pdbx_description
1 polymer ?
#
loop_
_entity_poly.entity_id
_entity_poly.type
_entity_poly.pdbx_seq_one_letter_code
_entity_poly.pdbx_strand_id
1 'polypeptide(L)'
;MTGILLIAVGHANYAKMASTLACSIRANGIDLPIALVHDANTYAHITDEYKPFFTEFISIPTECITQGENVCYIKAKSHMYDLSPYDRTLFLDVDIVLTNNGMFKQWLDELENVDFAIKNSGMQTFKDAPEGHQQWALLSKVQAAYNLPDDAIVWNVHSEFIWWVKNPENRVLFDAFRDNFTNLAVTPVEFGGCIPDELPLWIAMAQHKRKPHMTPYLPTYWPFDNKQRLRLRDLTEYAGISIGGAVINEVQKNNYDLLATIHGKRMNVRHVYKCENKKRWEKTRHTI
;
A
#
# COMPACT_ATOMS: atom_id res chain seq x y z
N MET A 1 8.94 -6.04 -18.24
CA MET A 1 9.61 -4.97 -17.46
C MET A 1 9.09 -4.97 -16.04
N THR A 2 9.96 -4.80 -15.05
CA THR A 2 9.59 -4.69 -13.63
C THR A 2 9.47 -3.21 -13.24
N GLY A 3 8.45 -2.86 -12.43
CA GLY A 3 8.28 -1.49 -11.96
C GLY A 3 7.43 -1.38 -10.70
N ILE A 4 7.35 -0.18 -10.16
CA ILE A 4 6.60 0.17 -8.95
C ILE A 4 5.37 0.96 -9.33
N LEU A 5 4.21 0.55 -8.81
CA LEU A 5 2.94 1.25 -8.98
C LEU A 5 2.57 1.94 -7.67
N LEU A 6 2.27 3.22 -7.75
CA LEU A 6 1.70 4.01 -6.67
C LEU A 6 0.31 4.51 -7.10
N ILE A 7 -0.65 4.56 -6.18
CA ILE A 7 -1.98 5.11 -6.42
C ILE A 7 -2.22 6.24 -5.43
N ALA A 8 -2.34 7.47 -5.93
CA ALA A 8 -2.58 8.67 -5.14
C ALA A 8 -3.77 9.42 -5.72
N VAL A 9 -4.96 9.24 -5.15
CA VAL A 9 -6.22 9.81 -5.64
C VAL A 9 -7.06 10.37 -4.49
N GLY A 10 -7.85 11.39 -4.76
CA GLY A 10 -8.86 11.92 -3.85
C GLY A 10 -8.42 13.09 -2.99
N HIS A 11 -7.21 13.15 -2.50
CA HIS A 11 -6.78 14.20 -1.60
C HIS A 11 -5.34 14.67 -1.86
N ALA A 12 -5.11 15.99 -1.78
CA ALA A 12 -3.79 16.62 -2.01
C ALA A 12 -2.66 16.02 -1.14
N ASN A 13 -2.96 15.54 0.06
CA ASN A 13 -1.97 14.91 0.92
C ASN A 13 -1.40 13.62 0.33
N TYR A 14 -2.17 12.88 -0.49
CA TYR A 14 -1.65 11.70 -1.17
C TYR A 14 -0.56 12.04 -2.20
N ALA A 15 -0.61 13.23 -2.80
CA ALA A 15 0.49 13.74 -3.64
C ALA A 15 1.80 13.88 -2.84
N LYS A 16 1.72 14.45 -1.64
CA LYS A 16 2.88 14.61 -0.75
C LYS A 16 3.43 13.25 -0.29
N MET A 17 2.53 12.33 0.06
CA MET A 17 2.90 10.96 0.46
C MET A 17 3.58 10.22 -0.69
N ALA A 18 2.99 10.23 -1.89
CA ALA A 18 3.57 9.61 -3.08
C ALA A 18 4.96 10.18 -3.40
N SER A 19 5.12 11.50 -3.32
CA SER A 19 6.41 12.17 -3.50
C SER A 19 7.44 11.73 -2.45
N THR A 20 7.02 11.63 -1.20
CA THR A 20 7.87 11.17 -0.08
C THR A 20 8.30 9.71 -0.28
N LEU A 21 7.36 8.85 -0.63
CA LEU A 21 7.66 7.44 -0.91
C LEU A 21 8.61 7.31 -2.11
N ALA A 22 8.34 7.98 -3.22
CA ALA A 22 9.22 7.97 -4.40
C ALA A 22 10.64 8.43 -4.05
N CYS A 23 10.78 9.51 -3.27
CA CYS A 23 12.07 9.94 -2.71
C CYS A 23 12.74 8.84 -1.90
N SER A 24 12.00 8.17 -1.01
CA SER A 24 12.56 7.12 -0.18
C SER A 24 13.01 5.90 -0.98
N ILE A 25 12.29 5.56 -2.05
CA ILE A 25 12.68 4.51 -3.01
C ILE A 25 14.02 4.86 -3.67
N ARG A 26 14.14 6.08 -4.20
CA ARG A 26 15.38 6.54 -4.85
C ARG A 26 16.55 6.64 -3.87
N ALA A 27 16.31 7.07 -2.64
CA ALA A 27 17.34 7.14 -1.60
C ALA A 27 17.86 5.76 -1.18
N ASN A 28 17.06 4.70 -1.35
CA ASN A 28 17.50 3.31 -1.17
C ASN A 28 18.26 2.76 -2.40
N GLY A 29 18.54 3.57 -3.40
CA GLY A 29 19.26 3.16 -4.62
C GLY A 29 18.43 2.23 -5.52
N ILE A 30 17.12 2.32 -5.46
CA ILE A 30 16.21 1.53 -6.30
C ILE A 30 15.88 2.35 -7.55
N ASP A 31 16.34 1.88 -8.70
CA ASP A 31 16.17 2.55 -10.01
C ASP A 31 14.98 2.01 -10.81
N LEU A 32 14.16 1.13 -10.24
CA LEU A 32 12.95 0.65 -10.91
C LEU A 32 12.06 1.81 -11.34
N PRO A 33 11.45 1.75 -12.53
CA PRO A 33 10.50 2.76 -12.96
C PRO A 33 9.32 2.82 -11.98
N ILE A 34 8.84 4.05 -11.72
CA ILE A 34 7.70 4.31 -10.82
C ILE A 34 6.58 4.95 -11.64
N ALA A 35 5.45 4.27 -11.73
CA ALA A 35 4.21 4.82 -12.25
C ALA A 35 3.35 5.36 -11.11
N LEU A 36 2.84 6.59 -11.27
CA LEU A 36 1.89 7.20 -10.35
C LEU A 36 0.52 7.29 -11.02
N VAL A 37 -0.43 6.53 -10.50
CA VAL A 37 -1.85 6.71 -10.82
C VAL A 37 -2.41 7.85 -9.99
N HIS A 38 -3.07 8.81 -10.63
CA HIS A 38 -3.53 10.04 -9.99
C HIS A 38 -4.85 10.53 -10.56
N ASP A 39 -5.59 11.32 -9.82
CA ASP A 39 -6.62 12.21 -10.32
C ASP A 39 -6.07 13.63 -10.58
N ALA A 40 -6.88 14.47 -11.19
CA ALA A 40 -6.47 15.85 -11.51
C ALA A 40 -6.09 16.66 -10.28
N ASN A 41 -6.83 16.47 -9.16
CA ASN A 41 -6.55 17.17 -7.91
C ASN A 41 -5.20 16.76 -7.32
N THR A 42 -4.94 15.46 -7.24
CA THR A 42 -3.65 14.95 -6.74
C THR A 42 -2.50 15.39 -7.61
N TYR A 43 -2.64 15.28 -8.96
CA TYR A 43 -1.58 15.69 -9.89
C TYR A 43 -1.19 17.15 -9.76
N ALA A 44 -2.16 18.05 -9.56
CA ALA A 44 -1.92 19.49 -9.40
C ALA A 44 -1.05 19.81 -8.17
N HIS A 45 -0.94 18.90 -7.22
CA HIS A 45 -0.13 19.05 -6.01
C HIS A 45 1.23 18.34 -6.07
N ILE A 46 1.55 17.63 -7.17
CA ILE A 46 2.90 17.12 -7.44
C ILE A 46 3.74 18.28 -8.01
N THR A 47 4.68 18.79 -7.23
CA THR A 47 5.54 19.89 -7.66
C THR A 47 6.57 19.42 -8.68
N ASP A 48 7.08 20.33 -9.52
CA ASP A 48 8.06 20.01 -10.57
C ASP A 48 9.35 19.40 -10.00
N GLU A 49 9.66 19.70 -8.75
CA GLU A 49 10.80 19.13 -8.03
C GLU A 49 10.69 17.61 -7.83
N TYR A 50 9.45 17.08 -7.67
CA TYR A 50 9.21 15.65 -7.42
C TYR A 50 8.86 14.85 -8.67
N LYS A 51 8.40 15.50 -9.73
CA LYS A 51 8.08 14.82 -11.00
C LYS A 51 9.20 13.93 -11.51
N PRO A 52 10.49 14.31 -11.42
CA PRO A 52 11.60 13.45 -11.89
C PRO A 52 11.76 12.11 -11.14
N PHE A 53 11.15 11.93 -9.98
CA PHE A 53 11.20 10.64 -9.27
C PHE A 53 10.26 9.61 -9.89
N PHE A 54 9.26 10.06 -10.64
CA PHE A 54 8.30 9.21 -11.34
C PHE A 54 8.72 9.04 -12.80
N THR A 55 8.47 7.86 -13.33
CA THR A 55 8.74 7.55 -14.74
C THR A 55 7.50 7.80 -15.59
N GLU A 56 6.32 7.61 -15.00
CA GLU A 56 5.05 7.72 -15.70
C GLU A 56 3.95 8.27 -14.78
N PHE A 57 3.07 9.08 -15.35
CA PHE A 57 1.87 9.59 -14.72
C PHE A 57 0.64 9.06 -15.46
N ILE A 58 -0.25 8.38 -14.73
CA ILE A 58 -1.42 7.73 -15.28
C ILE A 58 -2.67 8.39 -14.69
N SER A 59 -3.45 9.07 -15.51
CA SER A 59 -4.73 9.61 -15.08
C SER A 59 -5.71 8.46 -14.83
N ILE A 60 -6.32 8.45 -13.64
CA ILE A 60 -7.27 7.40 -13.28
C ILE A 60 -8.60 7.60 -14.01
N PRO A 61 -9.16 6.58 -14.67
CA PRO A 61 -10.51 6.63 -15.21
C PRO A 61 -11.55 6.79 -14.10
N THR A 62 -12.60 7.57 -14.37
CA THR A 62 -13.64 7.86 -13.35
C THR A 62 -14.31 6.59 -12.82
N GLU A 63 -14.57 5.61 -13.70
CA GLU A 63 -15.15 4.32 -13.34
C GLU A 63 -14.33 3.52 -12.32
N CYS A 64 -13.02 3.78 -12.23
CA CYS A 64 -12.13 3.13 -11.27
C CYS A 64 -12.25 3.71 -9.85
N ILE A 65 -12.93 4.85 -9.69
CA ILE A 65 -13.11 5.54 -8.41
C ILE A 65 -14.58 5.83 -8.08
N THR A 66 -15.52 5.28 -8.86
CA THR A 66 -16.97 5.43 -8.60
C THR A 66 -17.61 4.10 -8.30
N GLN A 67 -18.53 4.09 -7.35
CA GLN A 67 -19.35 2.93 -7.00
C GLN A 67 -20.81 3.37 -6.89
N GLY A 68 -21.62 2.99 -7.87
CA GLY A 68 -22.93 3.58 -8.06
C GLY A 68 -22.79 5.09 -8.33
N GLU A 69 -23.51 5.90 -7.58
CA GLU A 69 -23.47 7.37 -7.68
C GLU A 69 -22.38 8.00 -6.77
N ASN A 70 -21.67 7.20 -5.99
CA ASN A 70 -20.72 7.70 -4.99
C ASN A 70 -19.29 7.59 -5.49
N VAL A 71 -18.45 8.53 -5.06
CA VAL A 71 -17.00 8.46 -5.23
C VAL A 71 -16.41 7.57 -4.13
N CYS A 72 -15.67 6.55 -4.53
CA CYS A 72 -14.97 5.62 -3.64
C CYS A 72 -13.51 5.46 -4.11
N TYR A 73 -12.62 6.28 -3.61
CA TYR A 73 -11.22 6.30 -4.04
C TYR A 73 -10.46 5.00 -3.75
N ILE A 74 -10.84 4.26 -2.70
CA ILE A 74 -10.26 2.95 -2.38
C ILE A 74 -10.49 1.94 -3.51
N LYS A 75 -11.59 2.08 -4.27
CA LYS A 75 -11.88 1.24 -5.43
C LYS A 75 -10.74 1.23 -6.46
N ALA A 76 -9.98 2.31 -6.57
CA ALA A 76 -8.81 2.38 -7.46
C ALA A 76 -7.87 1.18 -7.31
N LYS A 77 -7.71 0.67 -6.08
CA LYS A 77 -6.85 -0.49 -5.81
C LYS A 77 -7.37 -1.77 -6.48
N SER A 78 -8.67 -1.94 -6.64
CA SER A 78 -9.23 -3.10 -7.34
C SER A 78 -8.93 -3.11 -8.84
N HIS A 79 -8.48 -1.98 -9.39
CA HIS A 79 -8.09 -1.83 -10.79
C HIS A 79 -6.55 -1.82 -11.00
N MET A 80 -5.75 -2.02 -9.94
CA MET A 80 -4.29 -1.85 -9.99
C MET A 80 -3.60 -2.74 -11.04
N TYR A 81 -4.15 -3.91 -11.34
CA TYR A 81 -3.59 -4.83 -12.35
C TYR A 81 -3.68 -4.23 -13.76
N ASP A 82 -4.80 -3.61 -14.09
CA ASP A 82 -5.02 -2.99 -15.39
C ASP A 82 -4.32 -1.62 -15.48
N LEU A 83 -4.28 -0.88 -14.39
CA LEU A 83 -3.62 0.43 -14.30
C LEU A 83 -2.09 0.33 -14.34
N SER A 84 -1.52 -0.82 -13.98
CA SER A 84 -0.07 -0.97 -14.05
C SER A 84 0.43 -1.09 -15.48
N PRO A 85 1.46 -0.29 -15.89
CA PRO A 85 2.09 -0.42 -17.20
C PRO A 85 3.14 -1.54 -17.26
N TYR A 86 3.41 -2.22 -16.14
CA TYR A 86 4.52 -3.18 -16.00
C TYR A 86 4.05 -4.63 -16.06
N ASP A 87 4.92 -5.52 -16.57
CA ASP A 87 4.68 -6.98 -16.58
C ASP A 87 4.83 -7.57 -15.19
N ARG A 88 5.76 -7.02 -14.40
CA ARG A 88 5.99 -7.34 -12.99
C ARG A 88 5.82 -6.07 -12.19
N THR A 89 4.91 -6.08 -11.27
CA THR A 89 4.53 -4.87 -10.54
C THR A 89 4.67 -5.08 -9.04
N LEU A 90 5.35 -4.13 -8.41
CA LEU A 90 5.28 -3.92 -6.99
C LEU A 90 4.35 -2.73 -6.71
N PHE A 91 3.18 -3.00 -6.14
CA PHE A 91 2.33 -1.97 -5.59
C PHE A 91 2.75 -1.64 -4.15
N LEU A 92 2.85 -0.35 -3.88
CA LEU A 92 3.07 0.19 -2.53
C LEU A 92 2.00 1.24 -2.24
N ASP A 93 1.40 1.16 -1.07
CA ASP A 93 0.55 2.24 -0.56
C ASP A 93 1.39 3.51 -0.36
N VAL A 94 0.84 4.65 -0.75
CA VAL A 94 1.58 5.92 -0.73
C VAL A 94 1.92 6.43 0.67
N ASP A 95 1.27 5.90 1.70
CA ASP A 95 1.54 6.20 3.10
C ASP A 95 2.67 5.34 3.71
N ILE A 96 3.46 4.69 2.88
CA ILE A 96 4.69 3.98 3.27
C ILE A 96 5.90 4.89 3.09
N VAL A 97 6.87 4.76 3.99
CA VAL A 97 8.21 5.32 3.84
C VAL A 97 9.22 4.18 3.97
N LEU A 98 10.08 4.02 2.98
CA LEU A 98 11.10 2.97 3.03
C LEU A 98 12.23 3.35 3.99
N THR A 99 12.71 2.38 4.75
CA THR A 99 13.88 2.52 5.62
C THR A 99 15.15 2.26 4.81
N ASN A 100 16.24 2.92 5.15
CA ASN A 100 17.54 2.74 4.46
C ASN A 100 18.39 1.65 5.14
N ASN A 101 17.86 0.44 5.26
CA ASN A 101 18.54 -0.67 5.92
C ASN A 101 18.90 -1.84 4.98
N GLY A 102 18.64 -1.69 3.68
CA GLY A 102 18.90 -2.72 2.67
C GLY A 102 17.86 -3.85 2.59
N MET A 103 16.93 -3.95 3.54
CA MET A 103 15.91 -5.03 3.54
C MET A 103 14.97 -4.96 2.35
N PHE A 104 14.63 -3.75 1.88
CA PHE A 104 13.78 -3.59 0.73
C PHE A 104 14.42 -4.18 -0.54
N LYS A 105 15.73 -4.00 -0.71
CA LYS A 105 16.47 -4.59 -1.84
C LYS A 105 16.51 -6.10 -1.75
N GLN A 106 16.84 -6.66 -0.58
CA GLN A 106 16.84 -8.11 -0.36
C GLN A 106 15.48 -8.71 -0.71
N TRP A 107 14.42 -8.02 -0.31
CA TRP A 107 13.09 -8.48 -0.58
C TRP A 107 12.72 -8.41 -2.08
N LEU A 108 13.16 -7.39 -2.81
CA LEU A 108 13.00 -7.33 -4.27
C LEU A 108 13.73 -8.49 -4.96
N ASP A 109 14.93 -8.82 -4.49
CA ASP A 109 15.72 -9.95 -5.02
C ASP A 109 14.97 -11.29 -4.79
N GLU A 110 14.31 -11.48 -3.64
CA GLU A 110 13.47 -12.66 -3.38
C GLU A 110 12.27 -12.75 -4.32
N LEU A 111 11.66 -11.63 -4.69
CA LEU A 111 10.48 -11.60 -5.56
C LEU A 111 10.78 -11.89 -7.02
N GLU A 112 12.03 -11.93 -7.43
CA GLU A 112 12.38 -12.11 -8.86
C GLU A 112 11.76 -13.38 -9.47
N ASN A 113 11.64 -14.45 -8.67
CA ASN A 113 11.08 -15.74 -9.09
C ASN A 113 9.67 -16.00 -8.52
N VAL A 114 9.03 -14.97 -7.96
CA VAL A 114 7.70 -15.07 -7.36
C VAL A 114 6.68 -14.45 -8.31
N ASP A 115 5.55 -15.12 -8.50
CA ASP A 115 4.48 -14.65 -9.37
C ASP A 115 3.43 -13.82 -8.64
N PHE A 116 3.23 -14.06 -7.32
CA PHE A 116 2.31 -13.30 -6.47
C PHE A 116 2.75 -13.30 -5.01
N ALA A 117 2.87 -12.13 -4.42
CA ALA A 117 3.09 -11.95 -2.99
C ALA A 117 2.23 -10.80 -2.46
N ILE A 118 1.78 -10.96 -1.23
CA ILE A 118 1.09 -9.91 -0.48
C ILE A 118 1.50 -10.01 0.98
N LYS A 119 1.66 -8.86 1.64
CA LYS A 119 1.86 -8.87 3.08
C LYS A 119 0.67 -9.53 3.76
N ASN A 120 0.96 -10.49 4.62
CA ASN A 120 -0.07 -11.14 5.43
C ASN A 120 0.48 -11.39 6.84
N SER A 121 -0.42 -11.41 7.83
CA SER A 121 -0.09 -11.64 9.23
C SER A 121 -0.57 -13.00 9.74
N GLY A 122 -1.06 -13.85 8.85
CA GLY A 122 -1.51 -15.20 9.18
C GLY A 122 -2.58 -15.74 8.23
N MET A 123 -2.98 -16.94 8.50
CA MET A 123 -4.06 -17.64 7.78
C MET A 123 -4.85 -18.53 8.74
N GLN A 124 -6.09 -18.79 8.39
CA GLN A 124 -6.97 -19.73 9.08
C GLN A 124 -7.95 -20.34 8.09
N THR A 125 -8.54 -21.49 8.42
CA THR A 125 -9.67 -22.01 7.65
C THR A 125 -10.98 -21.47 8.20
N PHE A 126 -12.07 -21.53 7.45
CA PHE A 126 -13.39 -21.17 7.97
C PHE A 126 -13.77 -22.06 9.15
N LYS A 127 -13.40 -23.35 9.11
CA LYS A 127 -13.64 -24.30 10.19
C LYS A 127 -12.97 -23.92 11.50
N ASP A 128 -11.75 -23.39 11.43
CA ASP A 128 -10.93 -23.08 12.61
C ASP A 128 -11.02 -21.60 13.03
N ALA A 129 -11.77 -20.81 12.27
CA ALA A 129 -11.92 -19.40 12.54
C ALA A 129 -12.76 -19.14 13.78
N PRO A 130 -12.37 -18.23 14.67
CA PRO A 130 -13.21 -17.84 15.79
C PRO A 130 -14.49 -17.17 15.28
N GLU A 131 -15.58 -17.31 16.06
CA GLU A 131 -16.82 -16.59 15.78
C GLU A 131 -16.58 -15.07 15.80
N GLY A 132 -17.32 -14.35 14.94
CA GLY A 132 -17.30 -12.91 14.91
C GLY A 132 -16.73 -12.32 13.61
N HIS A 133 -16.48 -11.02 13.66
CA HIS A 133 -15.89 -10.29 12.53
C HIS A 133 -14.39 -10.55 12.45
N GLN A 134 -13.96 -11.01 11.30
CA GLN A 134 -12.56 -11.23 10.94
C GLN A 134 -12.33 -10.61 9.57
N GLN A 135 -11.18 -9.99 9.37
CA GLN A 135 -10.83 -9.46 8.04
C GLN A 135 -11.96 -8.62 7.41
N TRP A 136 -12.51 -7.70 8.19
CA TRP A 136 -13.54 -6.73 7.77
C TRP A 136 -14.95 -7.28 7.57
N ALA A 137 -15.23 -8.56 7.81
CA ALA A 137 -16.57 -9.13 7.70
C ALA A 137 -16.84 -10.26 8.67
N LEU A 138 -18.10 -10.65 8.80
CA LEU A 138 -18.50 -11.84 9.51
C LEU A 138 -18.24 -13.06 8.62
N LEU A 139 -17.28 -13.92 8.99
CA LEU A 139 -16.78 -15.01 8.14
C LEU A 139 -17.89 -15.99 7.72
N SER A 140 -18.82 -16.32 8.61
CA SER A 140 -19.96 -17.21 8.29
C SER A 140 -20.84 -16.61 7.18
N LYS A 141 -20.98 -15.29 7.11
CA LYS A 141 -21.72 -14.62 6.04
C LYS A 141 -20.96 -14.65 4.72
N VAL A 142 -19.64 -14.45 4.78
CA VAL A 142 -18.78 -14.55 3.58
C VAL A 142 -18.81 -15.98 3.05
N GLN A 143 -18.63 -16.97 3.90
CA GLN A 143 -18.67 -18.37 3.51
C GLN A 143 -19.97 -18.74 2.81
N ALA A 144 -21.11 -18.35 3.38
CA ALA A 144 -22.42 -18.61 2.79
C ALA A 144 -22.65 -17.85 1.47
N ALA A 145 -22.30 -16.56 1.42
CA ALA A 145 -22.54 -15.71 0.25
C ALA A 145 -21.73 -16.14 -0.98
N TYR A 146 -20.50 -16.62 -0.75
CA TYR A 146 -19.58 -17.03 -1.82
C TYR A 146 -19.46 -18.56 -1.95
N ASN A 147 -20.26 -19.32 -1.22
CA ASN A 147 -20.27 -20.79 -1.22
C ASN A 147 -18.87 -21.40 -1.04
N LEU A 148 -18.10 -20.85 -0.09
CA LEU A 148 -16.74 -21.29 0.17
C LEU A 148 -16.74 -22.54 1.07
N PRO A 149 -15.89 -23.56 0.79
CA PRO A 149 -15.82 -24.75 1.62
C PRO A 149 -15.19 -24.47 2.99
N ASP A 150 -15.44 -25.34 3.96
CA ASP A 150 -14.95 -25.21 5.35
C ASP A 150 -13.42 -25.15 5.45
N ASP A 151 -12.72 -25.78 4.52
CA ASP A 151 -11.26 -25.82 4.41
C ASP A 151 -10.67 -24.69 3.55
N ALA A 152 -11.50 -23.79 3.01
CA ALA A 152 -10.99 -22.63 2.31
C ALA A 152 -10.19 -21.72 3.25
N ILE A 153 -9.10 -21.19 2.74
CA ILE A 153 -8.17 -20.39 3.54
C ILE A 153 -8.58 -18.92 3.53
N VAL A 154 -8.76 -18.37 4.70
CA VAL A 154 -8.90 -16.94 4.96
C VAL A 154 -7.51 -16.39 5.27
N TRP A 155 -7.00 -15.55 4.38
CA TRP A 155 -5.71 -14.88 4.54
C TRP A 155 -5.90 -13.56 5.28
N ASN A 156 -5.10 -13.33 6.32
CA ASN A 156 -5.03 -12.02 6.99
C ASN A 156 -4.10 -11.09 6.19
N VAL A 157 -4.61 -10.57 5.08
CA VAL A 157 -3.84 -9.76 4.14
C VAL A 157 -3.81 -8.29 4.54
N HIS A 158 -2.76 -7.61 4.12
CA HIS A 158 -2.58 -6.18 4.22
C HIS A 158 -2.21 -5.64 2.85
N SER A 159 -3.05 -4.79 2.31
CA SER A 159 -2.98 -4.34 0.91
C SER A 159 -1.94 -3.27 0.62
N GLU A 160 -1.21 -2.82 1.64
CA GLU A 160 -0.18 -1.79 1.47
C GLU A 160 1.02 -2.25 0.66
N PHE A 161 1.14 -3.56 0.40
CA PHE A 161 2.28 -4.15 -0.25
C PHE A 161 1.87 -5.40 -1.03
N ILE A 162 1.82 -5.28 -2.36
CA ILE A 162 1.39 -6.36 -3.25
C ILE A 162 2.36 -6.47 -4.43
N TRP A 163 2.83 -7.68 -4.69
CA TRP A 163 3.61 -8.02 -5.88
C TRP A 163 2.84 -8.97 -6.78
N TRP A 164 2.90 -8.72 -8.07
CA TRP A 164 2.38 -9.67 -9.08
C TRP A 164 3.15 -9.62 -10.39
N VAL A 165 3.08 -10.74 -11.11
CA VAL A 165 3.47 -10.86 -12.51
C VAL A 165 2.20 -10.87 -13.36
N LYS A 166 2.17 -10.20 -14.50
CA LYS A 166 1.06 -10.29 -15.45
C LYS A 166 1.08 -11.67 -16.11
N ASN A 167 0.19 -12.54 -15.63
CA ASN A 167 -0.03 -13.89 -16.14
C ASN A 167 -1.53 -14.25 -16.01
N PRO A 168 -2.00 -15.37 -16.62
CA PRO A 168 -3.40 -15.76 -16.57
C PRO A 168 -3.95 -15.98 -15.15
N GLU A 169 -3.17 -16.58 -14.26
CA GLU A 169 -3.63 -16.85 -12.90
C GLU A 169 -3.84 -15.55 -12.10
N ASN A 170 -2.91 -14.61 -12.19
CA ASN A 170 -3.06 -13.32 -11.55
C ASN A 170 -4.15 -12.47 -12.23
N ARG A 171 -4.35 -12.59 -13.55
CA ARG A 171 -5.49 -11.96 -14.23
C ARG A 171 -6.80 -12.40 -13.59
N VAL A 172 -7.01 -13.70 -13.44
CA VAL A 172 -8.23 -14.26 -12.83
C VAL A 172 -8.40 -13.76 -11.38
N LEU A 173 -7.32 -13.71 -10.60
CA LEU A 173 -7.36 -13.19 -9.23
C LEU A 173 -7.81 -11.73 -9.18
N PHE A 174 -7.19 -10.87 -10.00
CA PHE A 174 -7.49 -9.43 -9.98
C PHE A 174 -8.84 -9.09 -10.61
N ASP A 175 -9.31 -9.85 -11.59
CA ASP A 175 -10.67 -9.74 -12.12
C ASP A 175 -11.69 -10.10 -11.02
N ALA A 176 -11.49 -11.19 -10.29
CA ALA A 176 -12.34 -11.56 -9.16
C ALA A 176 -12.27 -10.52 -8.01
N PHE A 177 -11.11 -9.96 -7.74
CA PHE A 177 -10.96 -8.86 -6.77
C PHE A 177 -11.82 -7.66 -7.16
N ARG A 178 -11.75 -7.21 -8.41
CA ARG A 178 -12.54 -6.10 -8.93
C ARG A 178 -14.04 -6.40 -8.90
N ASP A 179 -14.43 -7.61 -9.31
CA ASP A 179 -15.82 -8.03 -9.31
C ASP A 179 -16.39 -8.12 -7.89
N ASN A 180 -15.65 -8.69 -6.96
CA ASN A 180 -16.03 -8.73 -5.54
C ASN A 180 -16.11 -7.32 -4.93
N PHE A 181 -15.21 -6.38 -5.30
CA PHE A 181 -15.30 -5.01 -4.84
C PHE A 181 -16.57 -4.32 -5.35
N THR A 182 -16.92 -4.52 -6.62
CA THR A 182 -18.08 -3.91 -7.25
C THR A 182 -19.40 -4.50 -6.76
N ASN A 183 -19.44 -5.83 -6.55
CA ASN A 183 -20.63 -6.61 -6.25
C ASN A 183 -20.50 -7.36 -4.93
N LEU A 184 -20.00 -6.68 -3.87
CA LEU A 184 -19.79 -7.31 -2.58
C LEU A 184 -21.11 -7.85 -2.01
N ALA A 185 -21.17 -9.18 -1.82
CA ALA A 185 -22.38 -9.88 -1.38
C ALA A 185 -22.58 -9.91 0.14
N VAL A 186 -21.71 -9.24 0.90
CA VAL A 186 -21.76 -9.16 2.36
C VAL A 186 -21.63 -7.73 2.84
N THR A 187 -22.13 -7.45 4.03
CA THR A 187 -21.94 -6.15 4.67
C THR A 187 -20.57 -6.12 5.35
N PRO A 188 -19.65 -5.25 4.91
CA PRO A 188 -18.35 -5.10 5.56
C PRO A 188 -18.45 -4.34 6.89
N VAL A 189 -17.42 -4.45 7.71
CA VAL A 189 -17.17 -3.42 8.73
C VAL A 189 -16.85 -2.11 8.01
N GLU A 190 -17.50 -1.04 8.41
CA GLU A 190 -17.34 0.26 7.78
C GLU A 190 -15.90 0.77 7.87
N PHE A 191 -15.35 1.23 6.76
CA PHE A 191 -14.02 1.81 6.69
C PHE A 191 -14.07 3.12 5.88
N GLY A 192 -14.10 4.25 6.57
CA GLY A 192 -14.09 5.56 5.94
C GLY A 192 -15.22 5.80 4.91
N GLY A 193 -16.38 5.17 5.09
CA GLY A 193 -17.51 5.25 4.16
C GLY A 193 -17.37 4.40 2.88
N CYS A 194 -16.33 3.58 2.78
CA CYS A 194 -16.06 2.70 1.66
C CYS A 194 -15.90 1.24 2.10
N ILE A 195 -15.89 0.33 1.13
CA ILE A 195 -15.52 -1.07 1.31
C ILE A 195 -14.00 -1.13 1.56
N PRO A 196 -13.53 -1.79 2.64
CA PRO A 196 -12.10 -2.05 2.82
C PRO A 196 -11.59 -2.95 1.69
N ASP A 197 -10.55 -2.52 0.98
CA ASP A 197 -10.03 -3.20 -0.20
C ASP A 197 -9.45 -4.60 0.09
N GLU A 198 -9.02 -4.84 1.30
CA GLU A 198 -8.54 -6.15 1.75
C GLU A 198 -9.63 -7.23 1.72
N LEU A 199 -10.89 -6.88 2.06
CA LEU A 199 -12.01 -7.83 2.10
C LEU A 199 -12.27 -8.49 0.73
N PRO A 200 -12.57 -7.76 -0.35
CA PRO A 200 -12.81 -8.36 -1.66
C PRO A 200 -11.56 -9.09 -2.21
N LEU A 201 -10.35 -8.66 -1.82
CA LEU A 201 -9.12 -9.28 -2.26
C LEU A 201 -8.93 -10.67 -1.65
N TRP A 202 -9.04 -10.82 -0.31
CA TRP A 202 -8.88 -12.15 0.27
C TRP A 202 -10.04 -13.10 -0.08
N ILE A 203 -11.26 -12.57 -0.34
CA ILE A 203 -12.36 -13.39 -0.88
C ILE A 203 -11.96 -13.96 -2.26
N ALA A 204 -11.43 -13.12 -3.15
CA ALA A 204 -10.92 -13.57 -4.45
C ALA A 204 -9.81 -14.63 -4.31
N MET A 205 -8.89 -14.44 -3.36
CA MET A 205 -7.85 -15.44 -3.06
C MET A 205 -8.46 -16.78 -2.60
N ALA A 206 -9.50 -16.74 -1.74
CA ALA A 206 -10.19 -17.94 -1.27
C ALA A 206 -10.94 -18.65 -2.40
N GLN A 207 -11.68 -17.91 -3.23
CA GLN A 207 -12.42 -18.44 -4.39
C GLN A 207 -11.51 -19.18 -5.38
N HIS A 208 -10.33 -18.63 -5.64
CA HIS A 208 -9.38 -19.17 -6.61
C HIS A 208 -8.25 -19.99 -5.97
N LYS A 209 -8.36 -20.30 -4.67
CA LYS A 209 -7.33 -21.03 -3.91
C LYS A 209 -5.94 -20.44 -4.08
N ARG A 210 -5.88 -19.11 -4.28
CA ARG A 210 -4.62 -18.42 -4.52
C ARG A 210 -3.84 -18.24 -3.23
N LYS A 211 -2.63 -18.81 -3.20
CA LYS A 211 -1.70 -18.68 -2.07
C LYS A 211 -0.68 -17.61 -2.41
N PRO A 212 -0.43 -16.65 -1.53
CA PRO A 212 0.67 -15.72 -1.72
C PRO A 212 1.99 -16.40 -1.39
N HIS A 213 3.07 -15.91 -1.99
CA HIS A 213 4.40 -16.23 -1.50
C HIS A 213 4.55 -15.73 -0.06
N MET A 214 5.03 -16.62 0.79
CA MET A 214 5.27 -16.31 2.21
C MET A 214 6.70 -15.82 2.35
N THR A 215 6.87 -14.51 2.49
CA THR A 215 8.17 -13.94 2.85
C THR A 215 8.37 -14.00 4.37
N PRO A 216 9.56 -14.36 4.86
CA PRO A 216 9.85 -14.34 6.29
C PRO A 216 9.90 -12.91 6.88
N TYR A 217 9.94 -11.89 6.01
CA TYR A 217 10.04 -10.49 6.40
C TYR A 217 8.69 -9.81 6.30
N LEU A 218 8.27 -9.15 7.37
CA LEU A 218 7.19 -8.17 7.27
C LEU A 218 7.75 -6.93 6.58
N PRO A 219 7.26 -6.60 5.37
CA PRO A 219 7.83 -5.49 4.60
C PRO A 219 7.60 -4.14 5.28
N THR A 220 6.54 -4.01 6.07
CA THR A 220 6.17 -2.74 6.71
C THR A 220 5.80 -2.94 8.17
N TYR A 221 6.08 -1.93 8.97
CA TYR A 221 5.71 -1.83 10.36
C TYR A 221 4.66 -0.74 10.58
N TRP A 222 3.66 -1.03 11.40
CA TRP A 222 2.63 -0.09 11.81
C TRP A 222 2.89 0.39 13.23
N PRO A 223 3.51 1.57 13.43
CA PRO A 223 3.86 2.05 14.77
C PRO A 223 2.68 2.59 15.57
N PHE A 224 1.47 2.67 14.98
CA PHE A 224 0.40 3.50 15.50
C PHE A 224 -0.66 2.78 16.34
N ASP A 225 -0.65 1.46 16.38
CA ASP A 225 -1.67 0.68 17.10
C ASP A 225 -1.69 0.93 18.62
N ASN A 226 -0.66 1.51 19.22
CA ASN A 226 -0.58 1.65 20.67
C ASN A 226 0.05 2.95 21.16
N LYS A 227 -0.09 4.08 20.49
CA LYS A 227 0.56 5.34 20.88
C LYS A 227 2.10 5.21 21.02
N GLN A 228 2.69 4.22 20.39
CA GLN A 228 4.13 3.98 20.46
C GLN A 228 4.82 5.02 19.60
N ARG A 229 5.78 5.70 20.20
CA ARG A 229 6.71 6.54 19.44
C ARG A 229 7.60 5.63 18.60
N LEU A 230 7.75 5.99 17.33
CA LEU A 230 8.72 5.36 16.45
C LEU A 230 10.09 5.34 17.14
N ARG A 231 10.70 4.17 17.23
CA ARG A 231 12.03 4.01 17.82
C ARG A 231 13.06 3.81 16.72
N LEU A 232 14.29 4.26 16.94
CA LEU A 232 15.38 4.05 15.98
C LEU A 232 15.55 2.57 15.60
N ARG A 233 15.35 1.64 16.52
CA ARG A 233 15.41 0.20 16.26
C ARG A 233 14.37 -0.26 15.22
N ASP A 234 13.20 0.38 15.19
CA ASP A 234 12.11 0.01 14.29
C ASP A 234 12.52 0.29 12.85
N LEU A 235 13.44 1.22 12.62
CA LEU A 235 13.99 1.55 11.31
C LEU A 235 15.01 0.53 10.79
N THR A 236 15.52 -0.35 11.65
CA THR A 236 16.50 -1.37 11.27
C THR A 236 15.88 -2.75 11.07
N GLU A 237 14.66 -2.96 11.55
CA GLU A 237 13.99 -4.27 11.56
C GLU A 237 13.00 -4.45 10.41
N TYR A 238 12.57 -3.35 9.75
CA TYR A 238 11.56 -3.39 8.69
C TYR A 238 12.01 -2.67 7.44
N ALA A 239 11.61 -3.17 6.27
CA ALA A 239 11.93 -2.56 4.99
C ALA A 239 11.22 -1.21 4.78
N GLY A 240 10.08 -1.02 5.42
CA GLY A 240 9.30 0.22 5.35
C GLY A 240 8.43 0.41 6.58
N ILE A 241 7.89 1.60 6.72
CA ILE A 241 6.99 2.00 7.78
C ILE A 241 5.72 2.54 7.16
N SER A 242 4.58 1.93 7.49
CA SER A 242 3.28 2.47 7.13
C SER A 242 2.89 3.55 8.12
N ILE A 243 2.55 4.71 7.60
CA ILE A 243 2.15 5.86 8.42
C ILE A 243 0.64 6.01 8.58
N GLY A 244 -0.15 5.17 7.87
CA GLY A 244 -1.59 5.04 8.00
C GLY A 244 -2.39 6.33 7.79
N GLY A 245 -3.50 6.24 7.09
CA GLY A 245 -4.33 7.41 6.75
C GLY A 245 -4.87 8.18 7.96
N ALA A 246 -5.15 7.49 9.07
CA ALA A 246 -5.69 8.11 10.29
C ALA A 246 -4.68 9.03 11.02
N VAL A 247 -3.39 8.91 10.73
CA VAL A 247 -2.30 9.63 11.42
C VAL A 247 -1.69 10.72 10.54
N ILE A 248 -2.22 10.95 9.36
CA ILE A 248 -1.71 11.95 8.40
C ILE A 248 -1.41 13.30 9.06
N ASN A 249 -2.28 13.77 9.95
CA ASN A 249 -2.08 15.04 10.63
C ASN A 249 -0.97 15.03 11.68
N GLU A 250 -0.76 13.92 12.37
CA GLU A 250 0.33 13.78 13.34
C GLU A 250 1.67 13.47 12.65
N VAL A 251 1.64 12.61 11.65
CA VAL A 251 2.83 12.28 10.88
C VAL A 251 3.31 13.48 10.07
N GLN A 252 2.41 14.32 9.56
CA GLN A 252 2.81 15.58 8.95
C GLN A 252 3.55 16.52 9.92
N LYS A 253 3.21 16.49 11.19
CA LYS A 253 3.95 17.24 12.22
C LYS A 253 5.31 16.65 12.55
N ASN A 254 5.47 15.32 12.40
CA ASN A 254 6.64 14.55 12.82
C ASN A 254 7.46 13.97 11.64
N ASN A 255 7.00 14.12 10.41
CA ASN A 255 7.66 13.56 9.22
C ASN A 255 9.12 14.00 9.04
N TYR A 256 9.49 15.16 9.53
CA TYR A 256 10.87 15.61 9.53
C TYR A 256 11.78 14.70 10.33
N ASP A 257 11.34 14.34 11.54
CA ASP A 257 12.15 13.52 12.44
C ASP A 257 12.32 12.12 11.86
N LEU A 258 11.24 11.58 11.27
CA LEU A 258 11.25 10.28 10.63
C LEU A 258 12.18 10.26 9.40
N LEU A 259 12.02 11.20 8.49
CA LEU A 259 12.81 11.26 7.27
C LEU A 259 14.25 11.65 7.52
N ALA A 260 14.53 12.55 8.46
CA ALA A 260 15.87 12.87 8.88
C ALA A 260 16.59 11.64 9.44
N THR A 261 15.88 10.78 10.15
CA THR A 261 16.41 9.55 10.73
C THR A 261 16.64 8.45 9.67
N ILE A 262 15.71 8.32 8.70
CA ILE A 262 15.78 7.31 7.65
C ILE A 262 16.90 7.63 6.64
N HIS A 263 17.05 8.88 6.27
CA HIS A 263 17.91 9.23 5.13
C HIS A 263 19.33 9.56 5.51
N GLY A 264 19.73 9.69 6.75
CA GLY A 264 21.12 9.97 7.15
C GLY A 264 21.94 10.92 6.24
N LYS A 265 21.51 11.06 4.98
CA LYS A 265 22.01 11.96 3.95
C LYS A 265 20.95 13.02 3.64
N ARG A 266 21.09 14.11 4.22
CA ARG A 266 20.27 15.29 4.43
C ARG A 266 19.69 16.00 3.20
N MET A 267 20.02 15.65 1.98
CA MET A 267 19.65 16.49 0.83
C MET A 267 18.22 16.24 0.34
N ASN A 268 17.74 14.99 0.31
CA ASN A 268 16.44 14.67 -0.25
C ASN A 268 15.28 15.05 0.68
N VAL A 269 15.48 14.94 1.98
CA VAL A 269 14.51 15.37 3.00
C VAL A 269 14.26 16.88 2.97
N ARG A 270 15.30 17.66 2.67
CA ARG A 270 15.19 19.13 2.53
C ARG A 270 14.15 19.56 1.51
N HIS A 271 13.99 18.79 0.45
CA HIS A 271 13.12 19.13 -0.64
C HIS A 271 11.66 18.80 -0.36
N VAL A 272 11.40 17.68 0.28
CA VAL A 272 10.03 17.23 0.57
C VAL A 272 9.28 18.20 1.48
N TYR A 273 9.97 18.88 2.40
CA TYR A 273 9.33 19.70 3.44
C TYR A 273 9.72 21.18 3.42
N LYS A 274 10.38 21.63 2.39
CA LYS A 274 10.89 23.01 2.27
C LYS A 274 9.81 24.10 2.47
N CYS A 275 8.55 23.77 2.22
CA CYS A 275 7.46 24.73 2.24
C CYS A 275 6.79 24.93 3.59
N GLU A 276 6.89 24.00 4.54
CA GLU A 276 6.02 24.07 5.72
C GLU A 276 6.71 24.33 7.06
N ASN A 277 8.01 24.09 7.23
CA ASN A 277 8.67 24.37 8.54
C ASN A 277 10.22 24.44 8.52
N LYS A 278 10.79 25.41 7.84
CA LYS A 278 12.23 25.67 7.84
C LYS A 278 12.85 25.73 9.24
N LYS A 279 12.16 26.36 10.19
CA LYS A 279 12.63 26.49 11.60
C LYS A 279 12.68 25.15 12.34
N ARG A 280 11.77 24.24 12.05
CA ARG A 280 11.73 22.93 12.70
C ARG A 280 12.82 22.02 12.16
N TRP A 281 13.04 22.05 10.84
CA TRP A 281 14.11 21.34 10.17
C TRP A 281 15.50 21.75 10.70
N GLU A 282 15.73 23.03 10.84
CA GLU A 282 17.00 23.54 11.39
C GLU A 282 17.24 23.06 12.82
N LYS A 283 16.18 22.95 13.63
CA LYS A 283 16.25 22.44 15.01
C LYS A 283 16.57 20.95 15.06
N THR A 284 15.95 20.14 14.20
CA THR A 284 16.23 18.69 14.11
C THR A 284 17.62 18.41 13.56
N ARG A 285 18.15 19.28 12.71
CA ARG A 285 19.50 19.18 12.14
C ARG A 285 20.62 19.29 13.16
N HIS A 286 20.38 19.93 14.28
CA HIS A 286 21.37 20.12 15.35
C HIS A 286 21.30 19.03 16.42
N THR A 287 20.31 18.14 16.36
CA THR A 287 20.07 17.10 17.36
C THR A 287 20.51 15.70 16.84
N ILE A 288 20.93 15.60 15.58
CA ILE A 288 21.52 14.44 14.93
C ILE A 288 22.96 14.76 14.56
#